data_8901814c22b86a7605970e1f0786d7e6
#
_entry.id   8901814c22b86a7605970e1f0786d7e6
#
_cell.length_a   1.000
_cell.length_b   1.000
_cell.length_c   1.000
_cell.angle_alpha   90.00
_cell.angle_beta   90.00
_cell.angle_gamma   90.00
#
_symmetry.space_group_name_H-M   'P 1'
#
loop_
_entity.id
_entity.type
_entity.pdbx_description
1 polymer ?
#
loop_
_entity_poly.entity_id
_entity_poly.type
_entity_poly.pdbx_seq_one_letter_code
_entity_poly.pdbx_strand_id
1 'polypeptide(L)'
;RDPEMSRGLGDVYKRQSQMFHVPVVKHGVNGELRQKGKIATLACGYGGSSGALISMGALQMGLKEDELPEIIDSWREANPQIVKYWWDTEKAAMTAFKTGERQEIGKIAFEFYSGTLWMVLPSGRRLAYLKPRQQPNRFGRMSLTYEGVGQNHKWSRQETYSGRLVENATQAIARDILAEAMDRISAHGLNIVAHVHDEVIIEAPKDQYTVEEICKLMSENPAWCKGLPLAAAGYKGNYYFKD
;
A
#
# COMPACT_ATOMS: atom_id res chain seq x y z
N ARG A 1 11.17 -28.18 -1.80
CA ARG A 1 10.26 -27.31 -0.99
C ARG A 1 10.30 -25.94 -1.64
N ASP A 2 9.19 -25.53 -2.18
CA ASP A 2 9.04 -24.26 -2.89
C ASP A 2 9.18 -23.09 -1.89
N PRO A 3 10.21 -22.22 -2.01
CA PRO A 3 10.41 -21.12 -1.07
C PRO A 3 9.31 -20.03 -1.15
N GLU A 4 8.40 -20.14 -2.11
CA GLU A 4 7.34 -19.15 -2.35
C GLU A 4 6.05 -19.36 -1.54
N MET A 5 6.01 -20.35 -0.68
CA MET A 5 4.95 -20.48 0.33
C MET A 5 5.23 -19.60 1.54
N SER A 6 5.71 -18.37 1.34
CA SER A 6 5.57 -17.36 2.37
C SER A 6 4.07 -17.07 2.52
N ARG A 7 3.57 -17.09 3.74
CA ARG A 7 2.13 -17.01 4.05
C ARG A 7 1.40 -15.82 3.39
N GLY A 8 2.12 -14.75 2.99
CA GLY A 8 1.55 -13.58 2.31
C GLY A 8 1.30 -13.76 0.81
N LEU A 9 2.15 -14.51 0.09
CA LEU A 9 1.96 -14.74 -1.36
C LEU A 9 0.87 -15.79 -1.65
N GLY A 10 0.68 -16.77 -0.76
CA GLY A 10 -0.43 -17.72 -0.86
C GLY A 10 -1.80 -17.05 -0.83
N ASP A 11 -1.95 -15.98 -0.07
CA ASP A 11 -3.21 -15.22 -0.02
C ASP A 11 -3.44 -14.40 -1.30
N VAL A 12 -2.40 -13.91 -1.97
CA VAL A 12 -2.51 -13.20 -3.26
C VAL A 12 -3.02 -14.16 -4.33
N TYR A 13 -2.43 -15.35 -4.46
CA TYR A 13 -2.89 -16.37 -5.42
C TYR A 13 -4.30 -16.87 -5.13
N LYS A 14 -4.65 -17.02 -3.86
CA LYS A 14 -5.99 -17.39 -3.44
C LYS A 14 -7.03 -16.33 -3.84
N ARG A 15 -6.74 -15.06 -3.64
CA ARG A 15 -7.59 -13.93 -4.06
C ARG A 15 -7.72 -13.85 -5.58
N GLN A 16 -6.63 -14.05 -6.32
CA GLN A 16 -6.66 -14.08 -7.78
C GLN A 16 -7.48 -15.28 -8.30
N SER A 17 -7.33 -16.44 -7.68
CA SER A 17 -8.13 -17.63 -8.03
C SER A 17 -9.63 -17.42 -7.74
N GLN A 18 -9.97 -16.73 -6.68
CA GLN A 18 -11.35 -16.33 -6.38
C GLN A 18 -11.91 -15.36 -7.42
N MET A 19 -11.11 -14.38 -7.86
CA MET A 19 -11.51 -13.38 -8.85
C MET A 19 -11.75 -13.97 -10.24
N PHE A 20 -10.95 -14.94 -10.65
CA PHE A 20 -11.07 -15.57 -11.97
C PHE A 20 -11.81 -16.93 -11.96
N HIS A 21 -12.22 -17.39 -10.78
CA HIS A 21 -12.85 -18.71 -10.59
C HIS A 21 -12.05 -19.90 -11.12
N VAL A 22 -10.72 -19.73 -11.26
CA VAL A 22 -9.78 -20.77 -11.70
C VAL A 22 -8.51 -20.72 -10.86
N PRO A 23 -7.78 -21.82 -10.68
CA PRO A 23 -6.50 -21.80 -10.00
C PRO A 23 -5.51 -20.90 -10.73
N VAL A 24 -4.87 -19.95 -10.01
CA VAL A 24 -3.81 -19.08 -10.54
C VAL A 24 -2.49 -19.50 -9.92
N VAL A 25 -1.47 -19.70 -10.76
CA VAL A 25 -0.11 -20.10 -10.35
C VAL A 25 0.94 -19.19 -10.99
N LYS A 26 2.12 -19.13 -10.41
CA LYS A 26 3.20 -18.25 -10.89
C LYS A 26 3.71 -18.64 -12.28
N HIS A 27 3.90 -19.94 -12.49
CA HIS A 27 4.38 -20.51 -13.74
C HIS A 27 3.50 -21.69 -14.12
N GLY A 28 2.94 -21.72 -15.34
CA GLY A 28 2.10 -22.80 -15.83
C GLY A 28 0.78 -22.35 -16.43
N VAL A 29 -0.21 -23.25 -16.45
CA VAL A 29 -1.57 -22.95 -16.94
C VAL A 29 -2.16 -21.83 -16.11
N ASN A 30 -2.71 -20.78 -16.76
CA ASN A 30 -3.26 -19.57 -16.16
C ASN A 30 -2.21 -18.60 -15.55
N GLY A 31 -0.93 -18.72 -15.86
CA GLY A 31 0.12 -17.81 -15.41
C GLY A 31 -0.10 -16.35 -15.84
N GLU A 32 -0.71 -16.13 -17.01
CA GLU A 32 -1.11 -14.81 -17.51
C GLU A 32 -2.17 -14.13 -16.61
N LEU A 33 -3.04 -14.91 -15.97
CA LEU A 33 -4.05 -14.38 -15.04
C LEU A 33 -3.42 -13.78 -13.80
N ARG A 34 -2.21 -14.19 -13.44
CA ARG A 34 -1.47 -13.60 -12.33
C ARG A 34 -1.21 -12.11 -12.56
N GLN A 35 -0.76 -11.73 -13.75
CA GLN A 35 -0.50 -10.32 -14.06
C GLN A 35 -1.80 -9.51 -14.14
N LYS A 36 -2.85 -10.06 -14.73
CA LYS A 36 -4.19 -9.46 -14.73
C LYS A 36 -4.71 -9.26 -13.30
N GLY A 37 -4.58 -10.27 -12.44
CA GLY A 37 -4.96 -10.19 -11.04
C GLY A 37 -4.13 -9.20 -10.23
N LYS A 38 -2.83 -9.06 -10.52
CA LYS A 38 -1.98 -8.05 -9.87
C LYS A 38 -2.47 -6.63 -10.19
N ILE A 39 -2.78 -6.35 -11.45
CA ILE A 39 -3.31 -5.04 -11.86
C ILE A 39 -4.67 -4.78 -11.25
N ALA A 40 -5.57 -5.76 -11.28
CA ALA A 40 -6.88 -5.64 -10.66
C ALA A 40 -6.76 -5.36 -9.14
N THR A 41 -5.90 -6.08 -8.45
CA THR A 41 -5.66 -5.87 -7.01
C THR A 41 -5.09 -4.48 -6.72
N LEU A 42 -4.13 -4.00 -7.51
CA LEU A 42 -3.54 -2.67 -7.34
C LEU A 42 -4.55 -1.55 -7.65
N ALA A 43 -5.31 -1.69 -8.74
CA ALA A 43 -6.31 -0.70 -9.11
C ALA A 43 -7.49 -0.69 -8.14
N CYS A 44 -8.08 -1.86 -7.86
CA CYS A 44 -9.26 -1.98 -7.02
C CYS A 44 -8.93 -1.78 -5.54
N GLY A 45 -7.73 -2.14 -5.08
CA GLY A 45 -7.31 -2.04 -3.68
C GLY A 45 -7.45 -0.64 -3.09
N TYR A 46 -7.37 0.37 -3.94
CA TYR A 46 -7.51 1.79 -3.58
C TYR A 46 -8.74 2.46 -4.20
N GLY A 47 -9.80 1.70 -4.43
CA GLY A 47 -11.08 2.23 -4.89
C GLY A 47 -11.10 2.63 -6.36
N GLY A 48 -10.17 2.11 -7.17
CA GLY A 48 -10.13 2.36 -8.61
C GLY A 48 -11.36 1.81 -9.34
N SER A 49 -11.64 2.40 -10.51
CA SER A 49 -12.68 2.01 -11.45
C SER A 49 -12.06 1.54 -12.77
N SER A 50 -12.89 1.28 -13.78
CA SER A 50 -12.44 0.88 -15.12
C SER A 50 -11.33 1.78 -15.68
N GLY A 51 -11.42 3.10 -15.48
CA GLY A 51 -10.37 4.03 -15.90
C GLY A 51 -9.02 3.79 -15.21
N ALA A 52 -8.99 3.36 -13.96
CA ALA A 52 -7.76 2.99 -13.28
C ALA A 52 -7.15 1.70 -13.85
N LEU A 53 -7.97 0.69 -14.12
CA LEU A 53 -7.54 -0.55 -14.80
C LEU A 53 -6.95 -0.26 -16.19
N ILE A 54 -7.60 0.59 -16.98
CA ILE A 54 -7.15 1.00 -18.31
C ILE A 54 -5.79 1.70 -18.21
N SER A 55 -5.66 2.67 -17.29
CA SER A 55 -4.40 3.41 -17.11
C SER A 55 -3.24 2.53 -16.65
N MET A 56 -3.53 1.41 -16.00
CA MET A 56 -2.54 0.41 -15.56
C MET A 56 -2.27 -0.68 -16.61
N GLY A 57 -2.80 -0.54 -17.81
CA GLY A 57 -2.49 -1.43 -18.91
C GLY A 57 -3.42 -2.64 -19.08
N ALA A 58 -4.62 -2.63 -18.52
CA ALA A 58 -5.56 -3.75 -18.62
C ALA A 58 -5.88 -4.13 -20.07
N LEU A 59 -6.09 -3.13 -20.95
CA LEU A 59 -6.39 -3.37 -22.37
C LEU A 59 -5.19 -3.96 -23.13
N GLN A 60 -3.96 -3.50 -22.81
CA GLN A 60 -2.73 -4.04 -23.40
C GLN A 60 -2.49 -5.52 -23.02
N MET A 61 -3.09 -5.96 -21.90
CA MET A 61 -3.04 -7.34 -21.44
C MET A 61 -4.17 -8.22 -21.98
N GLY A 62 -4.97 -7.67 -22.93
CA GLY A 62 -6.03 -8.40 -23.60
C GLY A 62 -7.36 -8.46 -22.85
N LEU A 63 -7.55 -7.66 -21.79
CA LEU A 63 -8.87 -7.44 -21.21
C LEU A 63 -9.67 -6.49 -22.09
N LYS A 64 -10.97 -6.76 -22.27
CA LYS A 64 -11.85 -5.86 -23.00
C LYS A 64 -12.47 -4.84 -22.05
N GLU A 65 -12.81 -3.68 -22.58
CA GLU A 65 -13.35 -2.58 -21.77
C GLU A 65 -14.69 -2.93 -21.11
N ASP A 66 -15.51 -3.73 -21.79
CA ASP A 66 -16.80 -4.22 -21.32
C ASP A 66 -16.69 -5.28 -20.20
N GLU A 67 -15.54 -5.95 -20.07
CA GLU A 67 -15.26 -6.91 -18.98
C GLU A 67 -14.81 -6.22 -17.67
N LEU A 68 -14.32 -4.98 -17.74
CA LEU A 68 -13.72 -4.30 -16.59
C LEU A 68 -14.69 -4.05 -15.42
N PRO A 69 -15.95 -3.68 -15.63
CA PRO A 69 -16.91 -3.51 -14.53
C PRO A 69 -17.13 -4.80 -13.73
N GLU A 70 -17.29 -5.93 -14.41
CA GLU A 70 -17.49 -7.24 -13.75
C GLU A 70 -16.27 -7.64 -12.91
N ILE A 71 -15.05 -7.41 -13.40
CA ILE A 71 -13.81 -7.65 -12.66
C ILE A 71 -13.76 -6.81 -11.37
N ILE A 72 -14.16 -5.54 -11.46
CA ILE A 72 -14.17 -4.63 -10.31
C ILE A 72 -15.21 -5.07 -9.28
N ASP A 73 -16.40 -5.43 -9.71
CA ASP A 73 -17.48 -5.83 -8.82
C ASP A 73 -17.14 -7.17 -8.14
N SER A 74 -16.64 -8.15 -8.89
CA SER A 74 -16.16 -9.43 -8.34
C SER A 74 -15.04 -9.21 -7.32
N TRP A 75 -14.11 -8.28 -7.60
CA TRP A 75 -13.04 -7.95 -6.66
C TRP A 75 -13.59 -7.33 -5.35
N ARG A 76 -14.54 -6.40 -5.46
CA ARG A 76 -15.17 -5.74 -4.31
C ARG A 76 -16.00 -6.72 -3.47
N GLU A 77 -16.72 -7.61 -4.11
CA GLU A 77 -17.49 -8.69 -3.45
C GLU A 77 -16.56 -9.66 -2.70
N ALA A 78 -15.42 -9.99 -3.30
CA ALA A 78 -14.41 -10.84 -2.65
C ALA A 78 -13.66 -10.14 -1.51
N ASN A 79 -13.70 -8.79 -1.44
CA ASN A 79 -12.95 -7.99 -0.48
C ASN A 79 -13.82 -6.96 0.28
N PRO A 80 -14.95 -7.35 0.88
CA PRO A 80 -15.92 -6.42 1.47
C PRO A 80 -15.34 -5.62 2.63
N GLN A 81 -14.37 -6.17 3.38
CA GLN A 81 -13.71 -5.49 4.49
C GLN A 81 -12.83 -4.33 4.00
N ILE A 82 -12.17 -4.46 2.83
CA ILE A 82 -11.38 -3.41 2.24
C ILE A 82 -12.30 -2.28 1.77
N VAL A 83 -13.40 -2.63 1.08
CA VAL A 83 -14.42 -1.67 0.63
C VAL A 83 -15.01 -0.90 1.80
N LYS A 84 -15.39 -1.60 2.88
CA LYS A 84 -15.87 -0.97 4.11
C LYS A 84 -14.83 -0.02 4.70
N TYR A 85 -13.56 -0.43 4.74
CA TYR A 85 -12.48 0.38 5.31
C TYR A 85 -12.27 1.68 4.52
N TRP A 86 -12.43 1.70 3.18
CA TRP A 86 -12.37 2.95 2.41
C TRP A 86 -13.41 3.96 2.89
N TRP A 87 -14.67 3.53 2.97
CA TRP A 87 -15.77 4.42 3.34
C TRP A 87 -15.69 4.88 4.78
N ASP A 88 -15.31 3.99 5.68
CA ASP A 88 -15.13 4.33 7.10
C ASP A 88 -13.97 5.34 7.27
N THR A 89 -12.88 5.17 6.52
CA THR A 89 -11.74 6.10 6.53
C THR A 89 -12.13 7.50 6.03
N GLU A 90 -12.86 7.59 4.93
CA GLU A 90 -13.36 8.88 4.42
C GLU A 90 -14.32 9.53 5.41
N LYS A 91 -15.24 8.76 5.99
CA LYS A 91 -16.17 9.23 7.01
C LYS A 91 -15.43 9.76 8.23
N ALA A 92 -14.43 9.04 8.74
CA ALA A 92 -13.63 9.47 9.88
C ALA A 92 -12.89 10.79 9.58
N ALA A 93 -12.24 10.90 8.41
CA ALA A 93 -11.57 12.13 7.98
C ALA A 93 -12.53 13.32 7.90
N MET A 94 -13.70 13.13 7.30
CA MET A 94 -14.72 14.16 7.17
C MET A 94 -15.33 14.57 8.51
N THR A 95 -15.53 13.61 9.42
CA THR A 95 -16.07 13.88 10.76
C THR A 95 -15.05 14.68 11.57
N ALA A 96 -13.80 14.24 11.61
CA ALA A 96 -12.73 14.98 12.29
C ALA A 96 -12.60 16.42 11.77
N PHE A 97 -12.66 16.62 10.45
CA PHE A 97 -12.64 17.96 9.85
C PHE A 97 -13.81 18.83 10.26
N LYS A 98 -15.03 18.27 10.34
CA LYS A 98 -16.26 19.02 10.66
C LYS A 98 -16.42 19.33 12.15
N THR A 99 -16.08 18.38 13.00
CA THR A 99 -16.34 18.48 14.44
C THR A 99 -15.12 18.97 15.23
N GLY A 100 -13.92 18.84 14.69
CA GLY A 100 -12.67 19.05 15.43
C GLY A 100 -12.33 17.90 16.40
N GLU A 101 -13.18 16.89 16.50
CA GLU A 101 -12.97 15.74 17.38
C GLU A 101 -12.11 14.67 16.69
N ARG A 102 -11.21 14.06 17.46
CA ARG A 102 -10.40 12.94 17.00
C ARG A 102 -11.30 11.76 16.61
N GLN A 103 -11.05 11.21 15.44
CA GLN A 103 -11.74 10.03 14.91
C GLN A 103 -10.75 8.89 14.70
N GLU A 104 -11.03 7.73 15.29
CA GLU A 104 -10.21 6.53 15.13
C GLU A 104 -10.84 5.56 14.14
N ILE A 105 -10.01 4.96 13.29
CA ILE A 105 -10.39 3.93 12.34
C ILE A 105 -9.30 2.88 12.22
N GLY A 106 -9.56 1.68 12.74
CA GLY A 106 -8.55 0.62 12.82
C GLY A 106 -7.34 1.06 13.65
N LYS A 107 -6.19 1.19 12.99
CA LYS A 107 -4.92 1.60 13.63
C LYS A 107 -4.50 3.02 13.28
N ILE A 108 -5.30 3.76 12.53
CA ILE A 108 -5.05 5.18 12.20
C ILE A 108 -6.10 6.06 12.89
N ALA A 109 -5.79 7.35 13.01
CA ALA A 109 -6.75 8.34 13.50
C ALA A 109 -6.67 9.61 12.66
N PHE A 110 -7.75 10.41 12.70
CA PHE A 110 -7.79 11.75 12.14
C PHE A 110 -8.00 12.78 13.24
N GLU A 111 -7.23 13.88 13.16
CA GLU A 111 -7.29 15.02 14.06
C GLU A 111 -7.31 16.32 13.24
N PHE A 112 -8.17 17.27 13.59
CA PHE A 112 -8.19 18.57 12.93
C PHE A 112 -7.83 19.66 13.92
N TYR A 113 -6.69 20.31 13.72
CA TYR A 113 -6.28 21.48 14.51
C TYR A 113 -5.34 22.38 13.70
N SER A 114 -5.29 23.65 14.08
CA SER A 114 -4.44 24.68 13.43
C SER A 114 -4.61 24.73 11.90
N GLY A 115 -5.85 24.53 11.41
CA GLY A 115 -6.13 24.61 9.97
C GLY A 115 -5.62 23.44 9.12
N THR A 116 -5.20 22.35 9.77
CA THR A 116 -4.67 21.15 9.13
C THR A 116 -5.42 19.91 9.61
N LEU A 117 -5.82 19.06 8.69
CA LEU A 117 -6.29 17.72 9.01
C LEU A 117 -5.07 16.78 9.02
N TRP A 118 -4.88 16.11 10.13
CA TRP A 118 -3.77 15.18 10.34
C TRP A 118 -4.29 13.75 10.32
N MET A 119 -3.66 12.90 9.55
CA MET A 119 -3.78 11.45 9.68
C MET A 119 -2.65 10.96 10.57
N VAL A 120 -2.99 10.44 11.74
CA VAL A 120 -2.05 9.86 12.71
C VAL A 120 -1.87 8.39 12.41
N LEU A 121 -0.63 7.97 12.16
CA LEU A 121 -0.26 6.60 11.84
C LEU A 121 0.03 5.80 13.12
N PRO A 122 0.02 4.46 13.07
CA PRO A 122 0.35 3.61 14.22
C PRO A 122 1.74 3.87 14.82
N SER A 123 2.70 4.28 14.00
CA SER A 123 4.05 4.69 14.40
C SER A 123 4.10 6.00 15.20
N GLY A 124 2.98 6.74 15.28
CA GLY A 124 2.91 8.09 15.82
C GLY A 124 3.24 9.19 14.82
N ARG A 125 3.76 8.85 13.63
CA ARG A 125 3.99 9.82 12.55
C ARG A 125 2.66 10.33 12.01
N ARG A 126 2.66 11.54 11.45
CA ARG A 126 1.46 12.21 10.95
C ARG A 126 1.60 12.60 9.50
N LEU A 127 0.54 12.41 8.71
CA LEU A 127 0.42 12.98 7.37
C LEU A 127 -0.45 14.23 7.43
N ALA A 128 0.01 15.31 6.79
CA ALA A 128 -0.65 16.61 6.80
C ALA A 128 -1.52 16.81 5.55
N TYR A 129 -2.78 17.13 5.74
CA TYR A 129 -3.69 17.62 4.72
C TYR A 129 -3.97 19.10 5.02
N LEU A 130 -3.18 19.98 4.37
CA LEU A 130 -3.15 21.41 4.68
C LEU A 130 -4.38 22.13 4.13
N LYS A 131 -4.90 23.09 4.90
CA LYS A 131 -6.06 23.92 4.54
C LYS A 131 -7.20 23.09 3.93
N PRO A 132 -7.68 22.05 4.62
CA PRO A 132 -8.71 21.18 4.09
C PRO A 132 -9.98 21.97 3.80
N ARG A 133 -10.68 21.57 2.74
CA ARG A 133 -11.99 22.11 2.37
C ARG A 133 -12.89 21.00 1.88
N GLN A 134 -14.18 21.14 2.07
CA GLN A 134 -15.18 20.28 1.48
C GLN A 134 -15.70 20.95 0.21
N GLN A 135 -15.54 20.28 -0.93
CA GLN A 135 -15.94 20.79 -2.24
C GLN A 135 -16.55 19.68 -3.09
N PRO A 136 -17.44 19.98 -4.02
CA PRO A 136 -17.90 19.00 -5.01
C PRO A 136 -16.71 18.51 -5.85
N ASN A 137 -16.57 17.19 -5.99
CA ASN A 137 -15.63 16.60 -6.92
C ASN A 137 -16.20 16.60 -8.36
N ARG A 138 -15.41 16.12 -9.33
CA ARG A 138 -15.82 16.01 -10.74
C ARG A 138 -17.11 15.22 -11.00
N PHE A 139 -17.58 14.45 -10.01
CA PHE A 139 -18.83 13.68 -10.07
C PHE A 139 -19.97 14.34 -9.29
N GLY A 140 -19.80 15.59 -8.82
CA GLY A 140 -20.79 16.31 -8.01
C GLY A 140 -20.92 15.87 -6.55
N ARG A 141 -20.12 14.87 -6.10
CA ARG A 141 -20.12 14.39 -4.73
C ARG A 141 -19.19 15.28 -3.87
N MET A 142 -19.67 15.67 -2.68
CA MET A 142 -18.84 16.41 -1.73
C MET A 142 -17.67 15.55 -1.27
N SER A 143 -16.45 16.01 -1.50
CA SER A 143 -15.21 15.37 -1.12
C SER A 143 -14.27 16.33 -0.40
N LEU A 144 -13.29 15.77 0.30
CA LEU A 144 -12.24 16.53 0.97
C LEU A 144 -11.19 16.95 -0.06
N THR A 145 -10.77 18.21 -0.02
CA THR A 145 -9.64 18.74 -0.79
C THR A 145 -8.64 19.37 0.17
N TYR A 146 -7.38 19.45 -0.22
CA TYR A 146 -6.30 20.03 0.59
C TYR A 146 -5.26 20.71 -0.31
N GLU A 147 -4.39 21.53 0.26
CA GLU A 147 -3.26 22.12 -0.45
C GLU A 147 -2.01 21.26 -0.30
N GLY A 148 -1.33 21.00 -1.40
CA GLY A 148 -0.12 20.18 -1.43
C GLY A 148 0.55 20.17 -2.80
N VAL A 149 1.68 19.47 -2.90
CA VAL A 149 2.38 19.28 -4.16
C VAL A 149 1.65 18.24 -5.01
N GLY A 150 1.23 18.64 -6.20
CA GLY A 150 0.59 17.75 -7.17
C GLY A 150 1.59 16.94 -7.99
N GLN A 151 1.08 16.11 -8.90
CA GLN A 151 1.89 15.27 -9.81
C GLN A 151 2.81 16.11 -10.74
N ASN A 152 2.43 17.34 -11.00
CA ASN A 152 3.23 18.30 -11.78
C ASN A 152 4.32 19.01 -10.95
N HIS A 153 4.58 18.54 -9.73
CA HIS A 153 5.52 19.14 -8.76
C HIS A 153 5.21 20.61 -8.39
N LYS A 154 3.98 21.07 -8.64
CA LYS A 154 3.53 22.42 -8.25
C LYS A 154 2.60 22.34 -7.06
N TRP A 155 2.70 23.34 -6.21
CA TRP A 155 1.77 23.54 -5.10
C TRP A 155 0.40 23.92 -5.62
N SER A 156 -0.61 23.13 -5.31
CA SER A 156 -1.98 23.35 -5.77
C SER A 156 -2.99 22.62 -4.87
N ARG A 157 -4.27 22.91 -5.09
CA ARG A 157 -5.33 22.17 -4.41
C ARG A 157 -5.48 20.79 -5.01
N GLN A 158 -5.43 19.80 -4.14
CA GLN A 158 -5.53 18.38 -4.46
C GLN A 158 -6.88 17.85 -4.02
N GLU A 159 -7.51 17.02 -4.85
CA GLU A 159 -8.67 16.24 -4.44
C GLU A 159 -8.21 14.97 -3.71
N THR A 160 -8.96 14.54 -2.71
CA THR A 160 -8.80 13.22 -2.10
C THR A 160 -10.14 12.49 -2.02
N TYR A 161 -10.07 11.19 -1.85
CA TYR A 161 -11.22 10.31 -1.75
C TYR A 161 -10.84 9.11 -0.87
N SER A 162 -11.84 8.29 -0.52
CA SER A 162 -11.69 7.15 0.38
C SER A 162 -10.49 6.26 0.09
N GLY A 163 -10.35 5.80 -1.15
CA GLY A 163 -9.24 4.93 -1.57
C GLY A 163 -7.88 5.61 -1.49
N ARG A 164 -7.77 6.91 -1.82
CA ARG A 164 -6.51 7.65 -1.71
C ARG A 164 -6.08 7.86 -0.26
N LEU A 165 -7.02 8.07 0.65
CA LEU A 165 -6.71 8.15 2.08
C LEU A 165 -6.12 6.83 2.59
N VAL A 166 -6.72 5.71 2.20
CA VAL A 166 -6.21 4.37 2.54
C VAL A 166 -4.87 4.08 1.88
N GLU A 167 -4.69 4.47 0.60
CA GLU A 167 -3.40 4.37 -0.08
C GLU A 167 -2.30 5.13 0.68
N ASN A 168 -2.55 6.39 1.03
CA ASN A 168 -1.60 7.21 1.79
C ASN A 168 -1.25 6.56 3.12
N ALA A 169 -2.24 6.03 3.86
CA ALA A 169 -2.01 5.31 5.12
C ALA A 169 -1.13 4.08 4.89
N THR A 170 -1.45 3.25 3.91
CA THR A 170 -0.73 2.00 3.61
C THR A 170 0.72 2.27 3.21
N GLN A 171 0.95 3.19 2.28
CA GLN A 171 2.28 3.57 1.84
C GLN A 171 3.12 4.17 2.98
N ALA A 172 2.50 5.01 3.79
CA ALA A 172 3.18 5.64 4.92
C ALA A 172 3.56 4.62 6.01
N ILE A 173 2.66 3.70 6.35
CA ILE A 173 2.93 2.62 7.30
C ILE A 173 4.05 1.71 6.78
N ALA A 174 4.03 1.33 5.50
CA ALA A 174 5.08 0.54 4.89
C ALA A 174 6.45 1.25 4.97
N ARG A 175 6.47 2.57 4.73
CA ARG A 175 7.68 3.39 4.89
C ARG A 175 8.18 3.44 6.33
N ASP A 176 7.27 3.50 7.32
CA ASP A 176 7.64 3.51 8.73
C ASP A 176 8.24 2.17 9.18
N ILE A 177 7.68 1.05 8.69
CA ILE A 177 8.23 -0.29 8.92
C ILE A 177 9.65 -0.40 8.38
N LEU A 178 9.88 0.05 7.14
CA LEU A 178 11.21 0.03 6.54
C LEU A 178 12.18 0.92 7.31
N ALA A 179 11.77 2.14 7.71
CA ALA A 179 12.63 3.06 8.45
C ALA A 179 13.09 2.44 9.77
N GLU A 180 12.17 1.83 10.53
CA GLU A 180 12.50 1.19 11.80
C GLU A 180 13.35 -0.09 11.61
N ALA A 181 13.15 -0.81 10.50
CA ALA A 181 14.04 -1.91 10.12
C ALA A 181 15.45 -1.42 9.79
N MET A 182 15.58 -0.28 9.10
CA MET A 182 16.88 0.33 8.81
C MET A 182 17.60 0.78 10.08
N ASP A 183 16.90 1.40 11.04
CA ASP A 183 17.45 1.78 12.33
C ASP A 183 17.97 0.55 13.10
N ARG A 184 17.21 -0.53 13.10
CA ARG A 184 17.57 -1.80 13.73
C ARG A 184 18.80 -2.44 13.09
N ILE A 185 18.86 -2.48 11.75
CA ILE A 185 20.00 -2.97 10.98
C ILE A 185 21.25 -2.15 11.30
N SER A 186 21.15 -0.82 11.32
CA SER A 186 22.24 0.08 11.66
C SER A 186 22.72 -0.09 13.10
N ALA A 187 21.81 -0.30 14.04
CA ALA A 187 22.14 -0.56 15.44
C ALA A 187 22.94 -1.89 15.64
N HIS A 188 22.84 -2.84 14.70
CA HIS A 188 23.65 -4.05 14.67
C HIS A 188 25.02 -3.85 13.98
N GLY A 189 25.38 -2.60 13.66
CA GLY A 189 26.69 -2.29 13.07
C GLY A 189 26.77 -2.57 11.56
N LEU A 190 25.65 -2.83 10.88
CA LEU A 190 25.58 -3.04 9.45
C LEU A 190 25.49 -1.70 8.70
N ASN A 191 26.31 -1.53 7.67
CA ASN A 191 26.37 -0.30 6.88
C ASN A 191 25.33 -0.34 5.75
N ILE A 192 24.26 0.44 5.88
CA ILE A 192 23.28 0.63 4.82
C ILE A 192 23.80 1.69 3.85
N VAL A 193 24.14 1.30 2.64
CA VAL A 193 24.68 2.19 1.60
C VAL A 193 23.59 2.80 0.72
N ALA A 194 22.43 2.13 0.60
CA ALA A 194 21.26 2.64 -0.11
C ALA A 194 19.98 1.90 0.31
N HIS A 195 18.84 2.48 -0.03
CA HIS A 195 17.54 1.79 0.01
C HIS A 195 16.73 2.18 -1.25
N VAL A 196 15.92 1.25 -1.73
CA VAL A 196 15.05 1.44 -2.90
C VAL A 196 13.69 0.84 -2.59
N HIS A 197 12.65 1.68 -2.52
CA HIS A 197 11.28 1.26 -2.16
C HIS A 197 11.21 0.51 -0.82
N ASP A 198 11.13 -0.82 -0.85
CA ASP A 198 11.05 -1.76 0.26
C ASP A 198 12.33 -2.60 0.44
N GLU A 199 13.39 -2.26 -0.29
CA GLU A 199 14.70 -2.92 -0.28
C GLU A 199 15.73 -2.09 0.47
N VAL A 200 16.68 -2.76 1.13
CA VAL A 200 17.90 -2.16 1.67
C VAL A 200 19.13 -2.80 1.03
N ILE A 201 20.13 -1.97 0.74
CA ILE A 201 21.43 -2.41 0.21
C ILE A 201 22.44 -2.22 1.34
N ILE A 202 23.08 -3.32 1.74
CA ILE A 202 23.98 -3.35 2.87
C ILE A 202 25.36 -3.76 2.38
N GLU A 203 26.38 -2.98 2.74
CA GLU A 203 27.77 -3.35 2.61
C GLU A 203 28.25 -3.97 3.92
N ALA A 204 28.71 -5.21 3.87
CA ALA A 204 29.16 -5.94 5.05
C ALA A 204 30.46 -6.71 4.75
N PRO A 205 31.33 -6.93 5.76
CA PRO A 205 32.47 -7.80 5.60
C PRO A 205 32.05 -9.19 5.12
N LYS A 206 32.84 -9.74 4.20
CA LYS A 206 32.59 -11.08 3.66
C LYS A 206 32.59 -12.11 4.79
N ASP A 207 31.57 -12.96 4.81
CA ASP A 207 31.43 -14.08 5.75
C ASP A 207 31.19 -13.70 7.24
N GLN A 208 30.89 -12.42 7.54
CA GLN A 208 30.54 -12.00 8.88
C GLN A 208 29.04 -12.14 9.17
N TYR A 209 28.19 -11.98 8.14
CA TYR A 209 26.72 -12.04 8.25
C TYR A 209 26.14 -12.96 7.19
N THR A 210 25.08 -13.66 7.54
CA THR A 210 24.25 -14.43 6.59
C THR A 210 23.10 -13.59 6.08
N VAL A 211 22.57 -13.95 4.92
CA VAL A 211 21.36 -13.31 4.36
C VAL A 211 20.16 -13.51 5.29
N GLU A 212 20.06 -14.68 5.89
CA GLU A 212 19.00 -15.06 6.82
C GLU A 212 18.98 -14.18 8.09
N GLU A 213 20.13 -13.88 8.66
CA GLU A 213 20.25 -12.99 9.82
C GLU A 213 19.76 -11.57 9.49
N ILE A 214 20.17 -11.03 8.35
CA ILE A 214 19.75 -9.70 7.89
C ILE A 214 18.25 -9.68 7.56
N CYS A 215 17.73 -10.71 6.88
CA CYS A 215 16.31 -10.85 6.62
C CYS A 215 15.47 -10.93 7.89
N LYS A 216 15.97 -11.60 8.93
CA LYS A 216 15.32 -11.64 10.24
C LYS A 216 15.25 -10.25 10.87
N LEU A 217 16.36 -9.50 10.88
CA LEU A 217 16.37 -8.12 11.37
C LEU A 217 15.39 -7.23 10.59
N MET A 218 15.31 -7.39 9.26
CA MET A 218 14.44 -6.61 8.42
C MET A 218 12.96 -6.93 8.65
N SER A 219 12.62 -8.19 8.93
CA SER A 219 11.23 -8.67 9.09
C SER A 219 10.71 -8.64 10.52
N GLU A 220 11.48 -8.16 11.49
CA GLU A 220 11.03 -8.02 12.87
C GLU A 220 9.95 -6.93 12.99
N ASN A 221 8.84 -7.27 13.67
CA ASN A 221 7.74 -6.34 13.86
C ASN A 221 8.11 -5.19 14.80
N PRO A 222 7.95 -3.93 14.39
CA PRO A 222 7.85 -2.82 15.32
C PRO A 222 6.77 -3.05 16.39
N ALA A 223 6.96 -2.48 17.58
CA ALA A 223 6.01 -2.65 18.68
C ALA A 223 4.58 -2.21 18.35
N TRP A 224 4.46 -1.16 17.54
CA TRP A 224 3.17 -0.59 17.11
C TRP A 224 2.46 -1.40 16.01
N CYS A 225 3.14 -2.35 15.35
CA CYS A 225 2.54 -3.23 14.34
C CYS A 225 2.66 -4.73 14.68
N LYS A 226 2.71 -5.05 15.96
CA LYS A 226 2.76 -6.45 16.44
C LYS A 226 1.68 -7.31 15.80
N GLY A 227 2.10 -8.47 15.26
CA GLY A 227 1.20 -9.43 14.62
C GLY A 227 1.01 -9.20 13.12
N LEU A 228 1.58 -8.16 12.52
CA LEU A 228 1.62 -8.01 11.07
C LEU A 228 2.56 -9.09 10.50
N PRO A 229 2.15 -9.91 9.51
CA PRO A 229 3.02 -10.89 8.90
C PRO A 229 4.04 -10.20 7.99
N LEU A 230 5.25 -9.95 8.52
CA LEU A 230 6.38 -9.42 7.77
C LEU A 230 7.29 -10.56 7.35
N ALA A 231 7.84 -10.45 6.15
CA ALA A 231 8.86 -11.35 5.64
C ALA A 231 9.83 -10.56 4.76
N ALA A 232 11.10 -10.94 4.79
CA ALA A 232 12.13 -10.42 3.93
C ALA A 232 12.83 -11.58 3.22
N ALA A 233 13.27 -11.33 2.00
CA ALA A 233 14.13 -12.21 1.22
C ALA A 233 15.32 -11.38 0.71
N GLY A 234 16.45 -12.00 0.51
CA GLY A 234 17.64 -11.31 0.05
C GLY A 234 18.59 -12.23 -0.69
N TYR A 235 19.62 -11.64 -1.25
CA TYR A 235 20.73 -12.35 -1.86
C TYR A 235 22.06 -11.64 -1.56
N LYS A 236 23.18 -12.36 -1.74
CA LYS A 236 24.53 -11.86 -1.57
C LYS A 236 25.20 -11.77 -2.93
N GLY A 237 25.80 -10.66 -3.24
CA GLY A 237 26.50 -10.43 -4.51
C GLY A 237 27.64 -9.43 -4.37
N ASN A 238 28.44 -9.29 -5.40
CA ASN A 238 29.54 -8.31 -5.45
C ASN A 238 29.08 -6.94 -5.96
N TYR A 239 27.85 -6.84 -6.47
CA TYR A 239 27.22 -5.62 -6.95
C TYR A 239 25.71 -5.76 -6.86
N TYR A 240 25.02 -4.63 -6.84
CA TYR A 240 23.55 -4.60 -6.85
C TYR A 240 23.03 -4.90 -8.25
N PHE A 241 22.07 -5.80 -8.35
CA PHE A 241 21.28 -6.04 -9.57
C PHE A 241 19.84 -6.34 -9.17
N LYS A 242 18.95 -6.11 -10.11
CA LYS A 242 17.52 -6.38 -9.94
C LYS A 242 17.11 -7.40 -10.98
N ASP A 243 16.48 -8.52 -10.52
CA ASP A 243 15.93 -9.57 -11.39
C ASP A 243 14.66 -9.10 -12.13
#